data_92157e0931718d17274d2ecbc680c2ab
#
_entry.id   92157e0931718d17274d2ecbc680c2ab
#
_cell.length_a   1.000
_cell.length_b   1.000
_cell.length_c   1.000
_cell.angle_alpha   90.00
_cell.angle_beta   90.00
_cell.angle_gamma   90.00
#
_symmetry.space_group_name_H-M   'P 1'
#
loop_
_entity.id
_entity.type
_entity.pdbx_description
1 polymer ?
#
loop_
_entity_poly.entity_id
_entity_poly.type
_entity_poly.pdbx_seq_one_letter_code
_entity_poly.pdbx_strand_id
1 'polypeptide(L)'
;MAEPVSAISFMLGTMNDFTRDEIAAGRKLFAGDWEFVAAAGSPGSLPVMRGTEIALAGRSNVGKSSLINALTGRKALARTSRTPGRTQELIFFNNGEGLTLVDMPGYGYAAAAKTKVAEWTDLIHAFLRGRANLARIYVLIDARHGLKHTDAPMLDALGKVAVSHQIVLTKCDELKAGELEKRVAEVETALQKRPAAFPTVIATSAHDGAGVPELRAAVARLLRERRR
;
A
#
# COMPACT_ATOMS: atom_id res chain seq x y z
N MET A 1 -18.42 -26.99 -10.65
CA MET A 1 -16.98 -27.25 -10.64
C MET A 1 -16.34 -26.11 -9.84
N ALA A 2 -15.78 -26.40 -8.65
CA ALA A 2 -15.07 -25.41 -7.86
C ALA A 2 -13.70 -25.17 -8.53
N GLU A 3 -13.39 -23.90 -8.81
CA GLU A 3 -12.04 -23.52 -9.27
C GLU A 3 -11.01 -23.96 -8.22
N PRO A 4 -9.85 -24.45 -8.61
CA PRO A 4 -8.80 -24.79 -7.67
C PRO A 4 -8.31 -23.50 -7.00
N VAL A 5 -8.63 -23.35 -5.71
CA VAL A 5 -8.02 -22.34 -4.85
C VAL A 5 -6.51 -22.56 -4.95
N SER A 6 -5.75 -21.59 -5.45
CA SER A 6 -4.31 -21.74 -5.61
C SER A 6 -3.68 -22.07 -4.25
N ALA A 7 -2.64 -22.89 -4.22
CA ALA A 7 -1.93 -23.25 -2.98
C ALA A 7 -1.48 -22.00 -2.21
N ILE A 8 -1.18 -20.92 -2.92
CA ILE A 8 -0.86 -19.58 -2.37
C ILE A 8 -2.06 -19.00 -1.65
N SER A 9 -3.28 -19.09 -2.19
CA SER A 9 -4.50 -18.57 -1.54
C SER A 9 -4.83 -19.31 -0.25
N PHE A 10 -4.58 -20.61 -0.19
CA PHE A 10 -4.75 -21.41 1.03
C PHE A 10 -3.73 -21.03 2.12
N MET A 11 -2.46 -20.80 1.74
CA MET A 11 -1.39 -20.39 2.67
C MET A 11 -1.58 -18.97 3.20
N LEU A 12 -2.03 -18.03 2.36
CA LEU A 12 -2.29 -16.65 2.78
C LEU A 12 -3.43 -16.57 3.81
N GLY A 13 -4.40 -17.49 3.76
CA GLY A 13 -5.48 -17.59 4.75
C GLY A 13 -4.99 -17.98 6.16
N THR A 14 -3.82 -18.61 6.29
CA THR A 14 -3.23 -18.97 7.60
C THR A 14 -2.31 -17.91 8.17
N MET A 15 -1.86 -16.95 7.36
CA MET A 15 -0.90 -15.91 7.77
C MET A 15 -1.59 -14.63 8.30
N ASN A 16 -2.86 -14.39 7.95
CA ASN A 16 -3.65 -13.28 8.43
C ASN A 16 -5.09 -13.78 8.70
N ASP A 17 -5.42 -14.02 9.97
CA ASP A 17 -6.74 -14.50 10.39
C ASP A 17 -7.82 -13.41 10.18
N PHE A 18 -8.33 -13.31 8.95
CA PHE A 18 -9.54 -12.53 8.67
C PHE A 18 -10.75 -13.45 8.63
N THR A 19 -11.78 -13.07 9.39
CA THR A 19 -13.07 -13.77 9.34
C THR A 19 -13.76 -13.57 7.98
N ARG A 20 -14.72 -14.45 7.66
CA ARG A 20 -15.55 -14.29 6.45
C ARG A 20 -16.23 -12.93 6.40
N ASP A 21 -16.69 -12.44 7.55
CA ASP A 21 -17.34 -11.13 7.65
C ASP A 21 -16.38 -9.98 7.37
N GLU A 22 -15.12 -10.07 7.80
CA GLU A 22 -14.11 -9.07 7.51
C GLU A 22 -13.72 -9.06 6.02
N ILE A 23 -13.61 -10.22 5.40
CA ILE A 23 -13.41 -10.33 3.95
C ILE A 23 -14.60 -9.72 3.19
N ALA A 24 -15.85 -10.01 3.63
CA ALA A 24 -17.06 -9.44 3.03
C ALA A 24 -17.12 -7.92 3.22
N ALA A 25 -16.76 -7.41 4.41
CA ALA A 25 -16.69 -5.98 4.70
C ALA A 25 -15.63 -5.28 3.83
N GLY A 26 -14.46 -5.91 3.66
CA GLY A 26 -13.41 -5.42 2.78
C GLY A 26 -13.88 -5.35 1.32
N ARG A 27 -14.55 -6.40 0.83
CA ARG A 27 -15.11 -6.42 -0.52
C ARG A 27 -16.14 -5.31 -0.72
N LYS A 28 -17.06 -5.12 0.23
CA LYS A 28 -18.07 -4.05 0.20
C LYS A 28 -17.42 -2.67 0.17
N LEU A 29 -16.44 -2.40 1.04
CA LEU A 29 -15.73 -1.13 1.13
C LEU A 29 -15.06 -0.73 -0.19
N PHE A 30 -14.48 -1.69 -0.91
CA PHE A 30 -13.78 -1.43 -2.17
C PHE A 30 -14.65 -1.55 -3.42
N ALA A 31 -15.91 -1.98 -3.30
CA ALA A 31 -16.86 -2.10 -4.42
C ALA A 31 -17.47 -0.76 -4.87
N GLY A 32 -17.22 0.33 -4.11
CA GLY A 32 -17.74 1.66 -4.42
C GLY A 32 -17.19 2.27 -5.70
N ASP A 33 -17.72 3.41 -6.07
CA ASP A 33 -17.28 4.16 -7.25
C ASP A 33 -16.05 5.00 -6.92
N TRP A 34 -14.90 4.48 -7.33
CA TRP A 34 -13.63 5.16 -7.14
C TRP A 34 -13.43 6.25 -8.18
N GLU A 35 -13.23 7.48 -7.71
CA GLU A 35 -13.02 8.65 -8.54
C GLU A 35 -11.69 9.32 -8.21
N PHE A 36 -11.08 9.94 -9.22
CA PHE A 36 -9.94 10.83 -9.04
C PHE A 36 -10.41 12.11 -8.33
N VAL A 37 -9.72 12.51 -7.28
CA VAL A 37 -10.02 13.72 -6.51
C VAL A 37 -9.03 14.83 -6.81
N ALA A 38 -7.73 14.54 -6.71
CA ALA A 38 -6.68 15.55 -6.88
C ALA A 38 -5.34 14.89 -7.19
N ALA A 39 -4.44 15.69 -7.78
CA ALA A 39 -3.02 15.45 -7.87
C ALA A 39 -2.29 16.59 -7.16
N ALA A 40 -1.45 16.26 -6.17
CA ALA A 40 -0.71 17.24 -5.39
C ALA A 40 0.79 17.12 -5.63
N GLY A 41 1.39 18.13 -6.25
CA GLY A 41 2.83 18.23 -6.52
C GLY A 41 3.58 19.10 -5.50
N SER A 42 2.86 19.78 -4.60
CA SER A 42 3.45 20.65 -3.55
C SER A 42 2.60 20.61 -2.29
N PRO A 43 3.15 21.01 -1.12
CA PRO A 43 2.38 21.09 0.13
C PRO A 43 1.10 21.92 0.01
N GLY A 44 1.13 23.02 -0.72
CA GLY A 44 -0.01 23.94 -0.88
C GLY A 44 -1.12 23.39 -1.81
N SER A 45 -0.86 22.33 -2.58
CA SER A 45 -1.84 21.68 -3.47
C SER A 45 -2.52 20.47 -2.84
N LEU A 46 -2.22 20.14 -1.58
CA LEU A 46 -2.88 19.04 -0.88
C LEU A 46 -4.40 19.32 -0.75
N PRO A 47 -5.26 18.37 -1.13
CA PRO A 47 -6.71 18.57 -1.04
C PRO A 47 -7.20 18.63 0.40
N VAL A 48 -8.37 19.20 0.61
CA VAL A 48 -9.02 19.22 1.92
C VAL A 48 -9.20 17.79 2.43
N MET A 49 -8.91 17.56 3.72
CA MET A 49 -9.07 16.29 4.39
C MET A 49 -10.54 15.87 4.42
N ARG A 50 -10.85 14.71 3.88
CA ARG A 50 -12.20 14.12 3.91
C ARG A 50 -12.12 12.64 4.26
N GLY A 51 -12.93 12.21 5.24
CA GLY A 51 -12.97 10.81 5.66
C GLY A 51 -11.63 10.29 6.17
N THR A 52 -11.40 9.01 6.01
CA THR A 52 -10.16 8.34 6.39
C THR A 52 -9.26 8.16 5.16
N GLU A 53 -7.97 8.43 5.32
CA GLU A 53 -6.99 8.21 4.27
C GLU A 53 -6.12 6.99 4.56
N ILE A 54 -5.86 6.22 3.51
CA ILE A 54 -4.78 5.24 3.46
C ILE A 54 -3.85 5.60 2.30
N ALA A 55 -2.57 5.34 2.43
CA ALA A 55 -1.63 5.62 1.35
C ALA A 55 -0.88 4.34 0.93
N LEU A 56 -0.53 4.25 -0.34
CA LEU A 56 0.33 3.22 -0.87
C LEU A 56 1.66 3.85 -1.28
N ALA A 57 2.74 3.37 -0.67
CA ALA A 57 4.12 3.76 -0.98
C ALA A 57 4.91 2.55 -1.47
N GLY A 58 5.98 2.78 -2.21
CA GLY A 58 6.83 1.68 -2.65
C GLY A 58 7.83 2.15 -3.69
N ARG A 59 8.81 1.31 -4.00
CA ARG A 59 9.77 1.60 -5.06
C ARG A 59 9.12 1.68 -6.43
N SER A 60 9.77 2.35 -7.36
CA SER A 60 9.35 2.31 -8.77
C SER A 60 9.28 0.85 -9.26
N ASN A 61 8.24 0.52 -10.01
CA ASN A 61 7.98 -0.82 -10.57
C ASN A 61 7.73 -1.94 -9.54
N VAL A 62 7.41 -1.60 -8.30
CA VAL A 62 7.03 -2.57 -7.26
C VAL A 62 5.66 -3.23 -7.50
N GLY A 63 4.85 -2.69 -8.42
CA GLY A 63 3.49 -3.16 -8.69
C GLY A 63 2.39 -2.29 -8.06
N LYS A 64 2.72 -1.07 -7.60
CA LYS A 64 1.78 -0.19 -6.88
C LYS A 64 0.51 0.12 -7.66
N SER A 65 0.61 0.62 -8.90
CA SER A 65 -0.57 0.92 -9.74
C SER A 65 -1.39 -0.33 -10.09
N SER A 66 -0.72 -1.48 -10.29
CA SER A 66 -1.42 -2.75 -10.51
C SER A 66 -2.22 -3.17 -9.27
N LEU A 67 -1.63 -3.03 -8.08
CA LEU A 67 -2.30 -3.35 -6.82
C LEU A 67 -3.47 -2.39 -6.53
N ILE A 68 -3.32 -1.09 -6.81
CA ILE A 68 -4.42 -0.11 -6.70
C ILE A 68 -5.59 -0.52 -7.59
N ASN A 69 -5.31 -0.88 -8.85
CA ASN A 69 -6.34 -1.32 -9.77
C ASN A 69 -7.01 -2.64 -9.31
N ALA A 70 -6.24 -3.59 -8.79
CA ALA A 70 -6.77 -4.83 -8.22
C ALA A 70 -7.63 -4.57 -6.98
N LEU A 71 -7.19 -3.69 -6.06
CA LEU A 71 -7.95 -3.31 -4.86
C LEU A 71 -9.29 -2.66 -5.20
N THR A 72 -9.31 -1.78 -6.18
CA THR A 72 -10.50 -1.01 -6.55
C THR A 72 -11.38 -1.72 -7.57
N GLY A 73 -10.92 -2.83 -8.15
CA GLY A 73 -11.61 -3.53 -9.23
C GLY A 73 -11.70 -2.72 -10.54
N ARG A 74 -10.89 -1.67 -10.67
CA ARG A 74 -10.86 -0.78 -11.84
C ARG A 74 -9.62 -1.08 -12.70
N LYS A 75 -9.81 -1.22 -14.01
CA LYS A 75 -8.70 -1.59 -14.93
C LYS A 75 -7.66 -0.47 -15.16
N ALA A 76 -8.00 0.79 -14.90
CA ALA A 76 -7.16 1.94 -15.22
C ALA A 76 -7.34 3.14 -14.27
N LEU A 77 -7.71 2.92 -13.00
CA LEU A 77 -7.82 4.00 -12.01
C LEU A 77 -6.43 4.63 -11.78
N ALA A 78 -5.45 3.81 -11.43
CA ALA A 78 -4.07 4.22 -11.38
C ALA A 78 -3.38 3.85 -12.71
N ARG A 79 -2.70 4.83 -13.32
CA ARG A 79 -1.99 4.61 -14.57
C ARG A 79 -0.73 3.78 -14.32
N THR A 80 -0.63 2.64 -14.99
CA THR A 80 0.60 1.86 -15.03
C THR A 80 1.57 2.51 -15.99
N SER A 81 2.49 3.34 -15.48
CA SER A 81 3.54 3.96 -16.30
C SER A 81 4.75 3.02 -16.37
N ARG A 82 5.21 2.70 -17.58
CA ARG A 82 6.49 2.02 -17.80
C ARG A 82 7.70 2.98 -17.74
N THR A 83 7.44 4.30 -17.72
CA THR A 83 8.50 5.31 -17.70
C THR A 83 8.72 5.78 -16.27
N PRO A 84 9.86 5.44 -15.64
CA PRO A 84 10.17 5.87 -14.28
C PRO A 84 10.33 7.40 -14.19
N GLY A 85 9.92 8.01 -13.07
CA GLY A 85 10.17 9.42 -12.79
C GLY A 85 9.15 10.43 -13.34
N ARG A 86 8.02 9.98 -13.91
CA ARG A 86 7.02 10.88 -14.51
C ARG A 86 6.06 11.53 -13.52
N THR A 87 5.80 10.89 -12.38
CA THR A 87 4.83 11.39 -11.40
C THR A 87 5.52 11.61 -10.07
N GLN A 88 5.73 12.86 -9.71
CA GLN A 88 6.21 13.29 -8.39
C GLN A 88 5.06 13.84 -7.54
N GLU A 89 3.83 13.46 -7.88
CA GLU A 89 2.60 13.92 -7.27
C GLU A 89 1.98 12.84 -6.40
N LEU A 90 1.35 13.25 -5.31
CA LEU A 90 0.42 12.43 -4.56
C LEU A 90 -0.92 12.41 -5.28
N ILE A 91 -1.41 11.24 -5.68
CA ILE A 91 -2.69 11.11 -6.38
C ILE A 91 -3.75 10.62 -5.40
N PHE A 92 -4.84 11.34 -5.29
CA PHE A 92 -5.94 11.04 -4.37
C PHE A 92 -7.12 10.46 -5.13
N PHE A 93 -7.60 9.32 -4.67
CA PHE A 93 -8.82 8.66 -5.14
C PHE A 93 -9.78 8.49 -3.96
N ASN A 94 -11.08 8.71 -4.18
CA ASN A 94 -12.11 8.52 -3.16
C ASN A 94 -13.17 7.53 -3.64
N ASN A 95 -13.73 6.74 -2.70
CA ASN A 95 -14.75 5.74 -3.00
C ASN A 95 -16.19 6.22 -2.79
N GLY A 96 -16.41 7.50 -2.51
CA GLY A 96 -17.73 8.04 -2.17
C GLY A 96 -18.25 7.68 -0.76
N GLU A 97 -17.66 6.68 -0.09
CA GLU A 97 -18.09 6.16 1.23
C GLU A 97 -17.16 6.57 2.39
N GLY A 98 -16.31 7.58 2.17
CA GLY A 98 -15.44 8.14 3.21
C GLY A 98 -14.06 7.50 3.33
N LEU A 99 -13.63 6.70 2.35
CA LEU A 99 -12.27 6.21 2.21
C LEU A 99 -11.56 6.92 1.05
N THR A 100 -10.41 7.51 1.35
CA THR A 100 -9.50 8.06 0.35
C THR A 100 -8.24 7.20 0.27
N LEU A 101 -7.90 6.77 -0.93
CA LEU A 101 -6.67 6.07 -1.25
C LEU A 101 -5.69 7.06 -1.88
N VAL A 102 -4.48 7.13 -1.34
CA VAL A 102 -3.43 8.03 -1.83
C VAL A 102 -2.33 7.21 -2.49
N ASP A 103 -2.13 7.41 -3.79
CA ASP A 103 -1.02 6.83 -4.54
C ASP A 103 0.20 7.74 -4.38
N MET A 104 1.19 7.28 -3.60
CA MET A 104 2.44 8.02 -3.38
C MET A 104 3.41 7.78 -4.55
N PRO A 105 4.20 8.80 -4.94
CA PRO A 105 5.22 8.59 -5.98
C PRO A 105 6.23 7.51 -5.57
N GLY A 106 6.68 6.73 -6.55
CA GLY A 106 7.68 5.69 -6.31
C GLY A 106 9.02 6.27 -5.89
N TYR A 107 9.59 5.76 -4.81
CA TYR A 107 10.92 6.15 -4.34
C TYR A 107 12.03 5.27 -4.93
N GLY A 108 13.31 5.65 -4.67
CA GLY A 108 14.48 4.85 -5.07
C GLY A 108 14.95 5.05 -6.50
N TYR A 109 14.47 6.09 -7.19
CA TYR A 109 14.95 6.44 -8.52
C TYR A 109 16.15 7.41 -8.46
N ALA A 110 17.33 6.93 -8.85
CA ALA A 110 18.60 7.64 -8.71
C ALA A 110 18.83 8.81 -9.70
N ALA A 111 17.96 9.01 -10.70
CA ALA A 111 18.21 9.96 -11.80
C ALA A 111 17.47 11.30 -11.68
N ALA A 112 16.86 11.60 -10.52
CA ALA A 112 16.20 12.90 -10.34
C ALA A 112 17.21 14.00 -9.94
N ALA A 113 17.04 15.22 -10.48
CA ALA A 113 17.83 16.39 -10.07
C ALA A 113 17.65 16.64 -8.55
N LYS A 114 18.72 17.08 -7.86
CA LYS A 114 18.73 17.32 -6.40
C LYS A 114 17.59 18.25 -5.94
N THR A 115 17.23 19.26 -6.72
CA THR A 115 16.10 20.18 -6.44
C THR A 115 14.78 19.46 -6.41
N LYS A 116 14.50 18.58 -7.37
CA LYS A 116 13.27 17.78 -7.43
C LYS A 116 13.17 16.76 -6.29
N VAL A 117 14.30 16.24 -5.82
CA VAL A 117 14.34 15.36 -4.64
C VAL A 117 13.97 16.13 -3.38
N ALA A 118 14.45 17.38 -3.24
CA ALA A 118 14.10 18.23 -2.10
C ALA A 118 12.60 18.57 -2.09
N GLU A 119 12.06 19.07 -3.19
CA GLU A 119 10.62 19.38 -3.35
C GLU A 119 9.73 18.17 -3.05
N TRP A 120 10.11 16.99 -3.54
CA TRP A 120 9.42 15.74 -3.25
C TRP A 120 9.49 15.39 -1.76
N THR A 121 10.65 15.57 -1.14
CA THR A 121 10.84 15.30 0.28
C THR A 121 9.96 16.21 1.13
N ASP A 122 9.87 17.51 0.79
CA ASP A 122 9.04 18.48 1.48
C ASP A 122 7.55 18.14 1.35
N LEU A 123 7.09 17.75 0.15
CA LEU A 123 5.73 17.30 -0.08
C LEU A 123 5.38 16.08 0.79
N ILE A 124 6.25 15.06 0.80
CA ILE A 124 6.05 13.85 1.59
C ILE A 124 6.04 14.18 3.09
N HIS A 125 6.96 15.01 3.57
CA HIS A 125 6.98 15.45 4.96
C HIS A 125 5.72 16.22 5.35
N ALA A 126 5.25 17.13 4.49
CA ALA A 126 4.01 17.87 4.72
C ALA A 126 2.81 16.92 4.77
N PHE A 127 2.74 15.96 3.85
CA PHE A 127 1.70 14.94 3.83
C PHE A 127 1.73 14.10 5.11
N LEU A 128 2.88 13.56 5.48
CA LEU A 128 3.00 12.66 6.64
C LEU A 128 2.70 13.36 7.97
N ARG A 129 3.08 14.65 8.13
CA ARG A 129 2.89 15.39 9.37
C ARG A 129 1.56 16.13 9.44
N GLY A 130 1.03 16.53 8.30
CA GLY A 130 -0.14 17.40 8.21
C GLY A 130 -1.48 16.68 8.06
N ARG A 131 -1.50 15.36 7.79
CA ARG A 131 -2.74 14.62 7.51
C ARG A 131 -3.23 13.85 8.74
N ALA A 132 -4.00 14.51 9.60
CA ALA A 132 -4.57 13.88 10.80
C ALA A 132 -5.52 12.71 10.50
N ASN A 133 -6.11 12.67 9.30
CA ASN A 133 -6.98 11.60 8.83
C ASN A 133 -6.24 10.45 8.14
N LEU A 134 -4.91 10.51 7.98
CA LEU A 134 -4.09 9.41 7.47
C LEU A 134 -4.04 8.29 8.51
N ALA A 135 -4.66 7.16 8.18
CA ALA A 135 -4.79 6.04 9.10
C ALA A 135 -3.58 5.11 9.06
N ARG A 136 -3.10 4.79 7.86
CA ARG A 136 -1.98 3.87 7.65
C ARG A 136 -1.38 4.04 6.26
N ILE A 137 -0.07 3.78 6.18
CA ILE A 137 0.63 3.66 4.91
C ILE A 137 0.94 2.19 4.67
N TYR A 138 0.52 1.68 3.52
CA TYR A 138 0.88 0.36 3.05
C TYR A 138 2.16 0.50 2.20
N VAL A 139 3.27 -0.02 2.72
CA VAL A 139 4.57 0.04 2.05
C VAL A 139 4.77 -1.24 1.25
N LEU A 140 4.79 -1.10 -0.06
CA LEU A 140 4.88 -2.20 -1.01
C LEU A 140 6.33 -2.61 -1.23
N ILE A 141 6.57 -3.92 -1.08
CA ILE A 141 7.87 -4.55 -1.29
C ILE A 141 7.70 -5.69 -2.28
N ASP A 142 8.52 -5.75 -3.31
CA ASP A 142 8.54 -6.86 -4.26
C ASP A 142 9.04 -8.13 -3.54
N ALA A 143 8.18 -9.14 -3.46
CA ALA A 143 8.44 -10.38 -2.71
C ALA A 143 9.68 -11.12 -3.20
N ARG A 144 10.00 -11.03 -4.48
CA ARG A 144 11.20 -11.65 -5.07
C ARG A 144 12.48 -11.14 -4.46
N HIS A 145 12.46 -9.90 -3.98
CA HIS A 145 13.65 -9.21 -3.50
C HIS A 145 13.66 -8.97 -1.99
N GLY A 146 12.48 -8.90 -1.35
CA GLY A 146 12.34 -8.52 0.05
C GLY A 146 12.75 -7.07 0.33
N LEU A 147 12.95 -6.76 1.60
CA LEU A 147 13.43 -5.45 2.04
C LEU A 147 14.85 -5.18 1.51
N LYS A 148 15.04 -4.00 0.93
CA LYS A 148 16.35 -3.52 0.47
C LYS A 148 16.78 -2.30 1.27
N HIS A 149 18.09 -2.00 1.26
CA HIS A 149 18.64 -0.80 1.89
C HIS A 149 17.97 0.49 1.37
N THR A 150 17.47 0.48 0.12
CA THR A 150 16.73 1.61 -0.47
C THR A 150 15.34 1.83 0.13
N ASP A 151 14.81 0.88 0.89
CA ASP A 151 13.53 1.01 1.60
C ASP A 151 13.72 1.67 2.97
N ALA A 152 14.91 1.57 3.56
CA ALA A 152 15.20 2.06 4.91
C ALA A 152 14.88 3.55 5.08
N PRO A 153 15.26 4.49 4.18
CA PRO A 153 14.94 5.90 4.35
C PRO A 153 13.44 6.19 4.48
N MET A 154 12.60 5.49 3.72
CA MET A 154 11.15 5.62 3.82
C MET A 154 10.64 5.10 5.17
N LEU A 155 11.04 3.89 5.57
CA LEU A 155 10.62 3.29 6.83
C LEU A 155 11.11 4.10 8.05
N ASP A 156 12.31 4.68 7.97
CA ASP A 156 12.87 5.56 9.00
C ASP A 156 12.10 6.89 9.09
N ALA A 157 11.73 7.46 7.95
CA ALA A 157 10.89 8.66 7.92
C ALA A 157 9.52 8.41 8.57
N LEU A 158 8.87 7.28 8.26
CA LEU A 158 7.60 6.88 8.87
C LEU A 158 7.73 6.68 10.38
N GLY A 159 8.82 6.05 10.83
CA GLY A 159 9.13 5.87 12.25
C GLY A 159 9.33 7.20 12.98
N LYS A 160 10.08 8.15 12.39
CA LYS A 160 10.33 9.49 12.97
C LYS A 160 9.06 10.32 13.17
N VAL A 161 8.07 10.18 12.31
CA VAL A 161 6.78 10.90 12.41
C VAL A 161 5.68 10.05 13.07
N ALA A 162 6.02 8.87 13.57
CA ALA A 162 5.10 7.92 14.21
C ALA A 162 3.86 7.56 13.37
N VAL A 163 3.99 7.55 12.05
CA VAL A 163 2.90 7.16 11.14
C VAL A 163 2.82 5.63 11.07
N SER A 164 1.65 5.09 11.41
CA SER A 164 1.39 3.66 11.28
C SER A 164 1.62 3.19 9.85
N HIS A 165 2.39 2.13 9.67
CA HIS A 165 2.63 1.54 8.35
C HIS A 165 2.63 0.02 8.42
N GLN A 166 2.22 -0.61 7.32
CA GLN A 166 2.19 -2.07 7.18
C GLN A 166 2.86 -2.46 5.87
N ILE A 167 3.68 -3.51 5.91
CA ILE A 167 4.31 -4.03 4.69
C ILE A 167 3.33 -4.89 3.91
N VAL A 168 3.30 -4.67 2.61
CA VAL A 168 2.58 -5.49 1.64
C VAL A 168 3.60 -6.05 0.64
N LEU A 169 3.75 -7.36 0.65
CA LEU A 169 4.54 -8.05 -0.38
C LEU A 169 3.71 -8.12 -1.65
N THR A 170 4.32 -7.75 -2.76
CA THR A 170 3.71 -7.81 -4.10
C THR A 170 4.38 -8.86 -4.96
N LYS A 171 3.72 -9.30 -6.03
CA LYS A 171 4.21 -10.30 -7.00
C LYS A 171 4.53 -11.64 -6.35
N CYS A 172 3.70 -12.03 -5.38
CA CYS A 172 3.90 -13.29 -4.66
C CYS A 172 3.66 -14.52 -5.55
N ASP A 173 2.93 -14.36 -6.64
CA ASP A 173 2.74 -15.36 -7.71
C ASP A 173 4.06 -15.77 -8.38
N GLU A 174 5.10 -14.95 -8.29
CA GLU A 174 6.43 -15.27 -8.87
C GLU A 174 7.34 -16.06 -7.91
N LEU A 175 6.86 -16.41 -6.70
CA LEU A 175 7.59 -17.20 -5.70
C LEU A 175 6.94 -18.56 -5.49
N LYS A 176 7.77 -19.56 -5.16
CA LYS A 176 7.29 -20.85 -4.63
C LYS A 176 6.78 -20.67 -3.19
N ALA A 177 5.86 -21.54 -2.77
CA ALA A 177 5.23 -21.45 -1.46
C ALA A 177 6.25 -21.34 -0.30
N GLY A 178 7.22 -22.22 -0.20
CA GLY A 178 8.24 -22.16 0.87
C GLY A 178 9.16 -20.94 0.81
N GLU A 179 9.36 -20.34 -0.38
CA GLU A 179 10.11 -19.09 -0.53
C GLU A 179 9.29 -17.91 -0.02
N LEU A 180 7.98 -17.92 -0.23
CA LEU A 180 7.08 -16.88 0.26
C LEU A 180 7.02 -16.87 1.79
N GLU A 181 6.85 -18.03 2.42
CA GLU A 181 6.86 -18.17 3.89
C GLU A 181 8.14 -17.63 4.50
N LYS A 182 9.29 -18.03 3.96
CA LYS A 182 10.59 -17.53 4.37
C LYS A 182 10.68 -16.01 4.22
N ARG A 183 10.21 -15.46 3.10
CA ARG A 183 10.22 -14.03 2.84
C ARG A 183 9.37 -13.24 3.84
N VAL A 184 8.19 -13.74 4.17
CA VAL A 184 7.32 -13.13 5.17
C VAL A 184 8.01 -13.10 6.52
N ALA A 185 8.54 -14.23 6.98
CA ALA A 185 9.25 -14.34 8.25
C ALA A 185 10.49 -13.41 8.35
N GLU A 186 11.26 -13.30 7.27
CA GLU A 186 12.40 -12.37 7.17
C GLU A 186 11.95 -10.91 7.35
N VAL A 187 10.88 -10.52 6.68
CA VAL A 187 10.36 -9.15 6.75
C VAL A 187 9.77 -8.88 8.13
N GLU A 188 8.96 -9.77 8.69
CA GLU A 188 8.38 -9.61 10.03
C GLU A 188 9.45 -9.50 11.11
N THR A 189 10.52 -10.30 11.00
CA THR A 189 11.68 -10.20 11.90
C THR A 189 12.33 -8.81 11.81
N ALA A 190 12.49 -8.27 10.60
CA ALA A 190 13.05 -6.94 10.42
C ALA A 190 12.16 -5.82 10.98
N LEU A 191 10.83 -6.03 11.02
CA LEU A 191 9.87 -5.05 11.54
C LEU A 191 9.86 -4.98 13.08
N GLN A 192 10.33 -6.00 13.81
CA GLN A 192 10.37 -6.01 15.28
C GLN A 192 11.13 -4.81 15.88
N LYS A 193 12.09 -4.25 15.13
CA LYS A 193 12.86 -3.06 15.50
C LYS A 193 12.20 -1.73 15.11
N ARG A 194 10.96 -1.75 14.60
CA ARG A 194 10.26 -0.58 14.05
C ARG A 194 8.91 -0.37 14.74
N PRO A 195 8.85 0.43 15.83
CA PRO A 195 7.63 0.54 16.64
C PRO A 195 6.39 1.04 15.90
N ALA A 196 6.55 1.85 14.85
CA ALA A 196 5.45 2.36 14.04
C ALA A 196 4.99 1.35 12.95
N ALA A 197 5.71 0.24 12.78
CA ALA A 197 5.32 -0.80 11.84
C ALA A 197 4.25 -1.71 12.43
N PHE A 198 3.21 -2.00 11.65
CA PHE A 198 2.26 -3.04 12.00
C PHE A 198 2.95 -4.40 11.87
N PRO A 199 2.83 -5.30 12.87
CA PRO A 199 3.70 -6.46 12.98
C PRO A 199 3.51 -7.51 11.88
N THR A 200 2.33 -7.57 11.27
CA THR A 200 2.03 -8.58 10.25
C THR A 200 2.21 -8.06 8.84
N VAL A 201 2.70 -8.93 7.97
CA VAL A 201 2.90 -8.68 6.54
C VAL A 201 1.72 -9.25 5.76
N ILE A 202 1.24 -8.53 4.75
CA ILE A 202 0.23 -9.05 3.83
C ILE A 202 0.91 -9.37 2.50
N ALA A 203 0.81 -10.61 2.05
CA ALA A 203 1.33 -11.05 0.76
C ALA A 203 0.25 -10.93 -0.31
N THR A 204 0.58 -10.35 -1.47
CA THR A 204 -0.39 -10.07 -2.53
C THR A 204 0.16 -10.38 -3.92
N SER A 205 -0.73 -10.72 -4.82
CA SER A 205 -0.50 -10.71 -6.26
C SER A 205 -1.63 -9.94 -6.95
N ALA A 206 -1.28 -8.93 -7.71
CA ALA A 206 -2.24 -8.22 -8.56
C ALA A 206 -2.52 -8.97 -9.87
N HIS A 207 -1.75 -10.00 -10.19
CA HIS A 207 -1.88 -10.81 -11.40
C HIS A 207 -3.02 -11.83 -11.28
N ASP A 208 -3.02 -12.62 -10.22
CA ASP A 208 -4.02 -13.66 -9.95
C ASP A 208 -5.04 -13.28 -8.85
N GLY A 209 -4.85 -12.13 -8.20
CA GLY A 209 -5.75 -11.61 -7.16
C GLY A 209 -5.51 -12.18 -5.76
N ALA A 210 -4.52 -13.06 -5.57
CA ALA A 210 -4.20 -13.62 -4.26
C ALA A 210 -3.84 -12.52 -3.25
N GLY A 211 -4.33 -12.62 -1.99
CA GLY A 211 -4.09 -11.65 -0.92
C GLY A 211 -4.80 -10.29 -1.05
N VAL A 212 -5.44 -10.03 -2.20
CA VAL A 212 -6.20 -8.79 -2.39
C VAL A 212 -7.44 -8.73 -1.49
N PRO A 213 -8.23 -9.81 -1.30
CA PRO A 213 -9.32 -9.84 -0.33
C PRO A 213 -8.84 -9.57 1.11
N GLU A 214 -7.71 -10.10 1.52
CA GLU A 214 -7.10 -9.93 2.84
C GLU A 214 -6.64 -8.48 3.06
N LEU A 215 -6.03 -7.87 2.06
CA LEU A 215 -5.63 -6.46 2.13
C LEU A 215 -6.86 -5.53 2.23
N ARG A 216 -7.93 -5.82 1.49
CA ARG A 216 -9.21 -5.11 1.62
C ARG A 216 -9.80 -5.28 3.03
N ALA A 217 -9.76 -6.48 3.60
CA ALA A 217 -10.22 -6.77 4.95
C ALA A 217 -9.40 -6.03 6.01
N ALA A 218 -8.07 -5.97 5.85
CA ALA A 218 -7.19 -5.20 6.73
C ALA A 218 -7.56 -3.71 6.75
N VAL A 219 -7.85 -3.13 5.59
CA VAL A 219 -8.31 -1.74 5.49
C VAL A 219 -9.67 -1.58 6.18
N ALA A 220 -10.62 -2.47 5.94
CA ALA A 220 -11.95 -2.38 6.56
C ALA A 220 -11.88 -2.52 8.09
N ARG A 221 -11.03 -3.42 8.61
CA ARG A 221 -10.75 -3.58 10.05
C ARG A 221 -10.16 -2.28 10.62
N LEU A 222 -9.17 -1.69 9.97
CA LEU A 222 -8.55 -0.43 10.37
C LEU A 222 -9.58 0.72 10.46
N LEU A 223 -10.47 0.85 9.48
CA LEU A 223 -11.51 1.88 9.50
C LEU A 223 -12.51 1.67 10.64
N ARG A 224 -12.88 0.43 10.92
CA ARG A 224 -13.76 0.07 12.03
C ARG A 224 -13.15 0.42 13.40
N GLU A 225 -11.86 0.15 13.57
CA GLU A 225 -11.11 0.46 14.81
C GLU A 225 -11.02 1.96 15.06
N ARG A 226 -10.85 2.77 14.02
CA ARG A 226 -10.78 4.24 14.13
C ARG A 226 -12.12 4.95 14.40
N ARG A 227 -13.25 4.27 14.17
CA ARG A 227 -14.59 4.81 14.45
C ARG A 227 -15.04 4.58 15.90
N ARG A 228 -14.31 3.77 16.65
CA ARG A 228 -14.52 3.51 18.08
C ARG A 228 -13.75 4.51 18.94
#